data_c1a13f106393bc551ad57a677dd4e4af
#
_entry.id   c1a13f106393bc551ad57a677dd4e4af
#
_cell.length_a   1.000
_cell.length_b   1.000
_cell.length_c   1.000
_cell.angle_alpha   90.00
_cell.angle_beta   90.00
_cell.angle_gamma   90.00
#
_symmetry.space_group_name_H-M   'P 1'
#
loop_
_entity.id
_entity.type
_entity.pdbx_description
1 polymer ?
#
loop_
_entity_poly.entity_id
_entity_poly.type
_entity_poly.pdbx_seq_one_letter_code
_entity_poly.pdbx_strand_id
1 'polypeptide(L)'
;MVDKSIVGTEMGGGGMVVERGKIMEFARAILDDNPVYFGENAPAPLTLTMATAHWPSGSGGGGAKLADLGLDLLRVLHAGQEYEYLGEIKAGDSLTSRSVISDVSEKEGKRGGTMTFITSETTFTNQSGEDVLKARTILVQTSKAAS
;
A
#
# COMPACT_ATOMS: atom_id res chain seq x y z
N MET A 1 10.06 11.29 18.29
CA MET A 1 9.73 12.12 17.11
C MET A 1 10.31 11.42 15.91
N VAL A 2 9.54 11.21 14.86
CA VAL A 2 10.06 10.62 13.62
C VAL A 2 10.80 11.69 12.85
N ASP A 3 12.02 11.40 12.40
CA ASP A 3 12.84 12.36 11.68
C ASP A 3 12.27 12.57 10.26
N LYS A 4 12.09 13.81 9.85
CA LYS A 4 11.67 14.15 8.47
C LYS A 4 12.70 13.75 7.40
N SER A 5 13.94 13.46 7.82
CA SER A 5 14.99 12.97 6.92
C SER A 5 14.69 11.60 6.29
N ILE A 6 13.68 10.88 6.81
CA ILE A 6 13.25 9.60 6.20
C ILE A 6 12.47 9.78 4.89
N VAL A 7 12.05 10.99 4.54
CA VAL A 7 11.42 11.26 3.23
C VAL A 7 12.40 10.88 2.12
N GLY A 8 11.92 10.13 1.14
CA GLY A 8 12.74 9.56 0.07
C GLY A 8 13.31 8.17 0.37
N THR A 9 13.15 7.66 1.61
CA THR A 9 13.59 6.31 1.95
C THR A 9 12.79 5.26 1.17
N GLU A 10 13.48 4.32 0.54
CA GLU A 10 12.85 3.20 -0.13
C GLU A 10 12.37 2.17 0.88
N MET A 11 11.08 1.85 0.79
CA MET A 11 10.41 0.84 1.61
C MET A 11 10.39 -0.54 0.96
N GLY A 12 11.08 -0.66 -0.18
CA GLY A 12 11.11 -1.86 -0.99
C GLY A 12 10.13 -1.84 -2.15
N GLY A 13 10.00 -2.99 -2.77
CA GLY A 13 9.14 -3.21 -3.90
C GLY A 13 9.05 -4.71 -4.19
N GLY A 14 8.31 -5.09 -5.20
CA GLY A 14 8.16 -6.49 -5.56
C GLY A 14 7.45 -6.70 -6.86
N GLY A 15 7.14 -7.96 -7.13
CA GLY A 15 6.39 -8.38 -8.29
C GLY A 15 5.08 -9.04 -7.92
N MET A 16 4.08 -8.85 -8.75
CA MET A 16 2.76 -9.45 -8.62
C MET A 16 2.26 -9.87 -9.99
N VAL A 17 1.89 -11.14 -10.15
CA VAL A 17 1.06 -11.57 -11.27
C VAL A 17 -0.40 -11.42 -10.87
N VAL A 18 -1.17 -10.71 -11.67
CA VAL A 18 -2.60 -10.52 -11.44
C VAL A 18 -3.35 -11.75 -11.93
N GLU A 19 -3.49 -12.75 -11.07
CA GLU A 19 -4.14 -14.01 -11.41
C GLU A 19 -5.66 -13.86 -11.38
N ARG A 20 -6.33 -14.41 -12.38
CA ARG A 20 -7.79 -14.43 -12.47
C ARG A 20 -8.44 -15.04 -11.21
N GLY A 21 -7.88 -16.14 -10.72
CA GLY A 21 -8.36 -16.80 -9.50
C GLY A 21 -8.28 -15.90 -8.27
N LYS A 22 -7.22 -15.11 -8.17
CA LYS A 22 -7.05 -14.13 -7.09
C LYS A 22 -8.05 -12.97 -7.18
N ILE A 23 -8.36 -12.50 -8.40
CA ILE A 23 -9.42 -11.50 -8.61
C ILE A 23 -10.77 -12.04 -8.11
N MET A 24 -11.13 -13.26 -8.50
CA MET A 24 -12.38 -13.90 -8.09
C MET A 24 -12.46 -14.08 -6.57
N GLU A 25 -11.38 -14.56 -5.97
CA GLU A 25 -11.28 -14.78 -4.53
C GLU A 25 -11.40 -13.46 -3.76
N PHE A 26 -10.70 -12.42 -4.22
CA PHE A 26 -10.73 -11.09 -3.61
C PHE A 26 -12.10 -10.46 -3.72
N ALA A 27 -12.73 -10.51 -4.90
CA ALA A 27 -14.09 -10.00 -5.10
C ALA A 27 -15.09 -10.64 -4.13
N ARG A 28 -15.02 -11.98 -3.97
CA ARG A 28 -15.85 -12.69 -2.98
C ARG A 28 -15.56 -12.25 -1.55
N ALA A 29 -14.29 -12.05 -1.21
CA ALA A 29 -13.90 -11.63 0.14
C ALA A 29 -14.44 -10.26 0.52
N ILE A 30 -14.56 -9.33 -0.44
CA ILE A 30 -15.14 -8.00 -0.24
C ILE A 30 -16.66 -7.96 -0.50
N LEU A 31 -17.28 -9.13 -0.73
CA LEU A 31 -18.72 -9.28 -1.03
C LEU A 31 -19.17 -8.53 -2.28
N ASP A 32 -18.29 -8.43 -3.28
CA ASP A 32 -18.61 -7.85 -4.58
C ASP A 32 -18.92 -8.97 -5.57
N ASP A 33 -20.19 -9.09 -5.94
CA ASP A 33 -20.70 -10.13 -6.85
C ASP A 33 -20.83 -9.64 -8.29
N ASN A 34 -20.22 -8.49 -8.63
CA ASN A 34 -20.25 -7.97 -9.98
C ASN A 34 -19.66 -8.98 -10.96
N PRO A 35 -20.45 -9.40 -12.00
CA PRO A 35 -20.02 -10.41 -12.96
C PRO A 35 -18.70 -10.08 -13.68
N VAL A 36 -18.30 -8.81 -13.74
CA VAL A 36 -17.07 -8.37 -14.39
C VAL A 36 -15.83 -9.04 -13.80
N TYR A 37 -15.84 -9.39 -12.51
CA TYR A 37 -14.71 -10.01 -11.82
C TYR A 37 -14.58 -11.52 -12.08
N PHE A 38 -15.55 -12.13 -12.75
CA PHE A 38 -15.58 -13.59 -12.97
C PHE A 38 -15.27 -13.99 -14.41
N GLY A 39 -15.05 -13.03 -15.32
CA GLY A 39 -14.67 -13.23 -16.70
C GLY A 39 -13.19 -13.54 -16.92
N GLU A 40 -12.81 -13.89 -18.15
CA GLU A 40 -11.41 -14.20 -18.51
C GLU A 40 -10.51 -12.97 -18.44
N ASN A 41 -11.01 -11.82 -18.86
CA ASN A 41 -10.29 -10.53 -18.84
C ASN A 41 -10.75 -9.64 -17.68
N ALA A 42 -11.01 -10.27 -16.53
CA ALA A 42 -11.51 -9.57 -15.36
C ALA A 42 -10.59 -8.41 -14.97
N PRO A 43 -11.13 -7.20 -14.74
CA PRO A 43 -10.37 -6.12 -14.15
C PRO A 43 -10.03 -6.45 -12.69
N ALA A 44 -8.92 -5.93 -12.20
CA ALA A 44 -8.59 -6.05 -10.79
C ALA A 44 -9.57 -5.20 -9.96
N PRO A 45 -10.13 -5.75 -8.86
CA PRO A 45 -10.82 -4.92 -7.87
C PRO A 45 -9.91 -3.78 -7.39
N LEU A 46 -10.48 -2.60 -7.14
CA LEU A 46 -9.71 -1.37 -6.92
C LEU A 46 -8.69 -1.44 -5.79
N THR A 47 -8.88 -2.34 -4.82
CA THR A 47 -7.98 -2.50 -3.67
C THR A 47 -7.18 -3.81 -3.70
N LEU A 48 -7.21 -4.54 -4.81
CA LEU A 48 -6.53 -5.86 -4.93
C LEU A 48 -5.04 -5.78 -4.55
N THR A 49 -4.35 -4.70 -4.91
CA THR A 49 -2.93 -4.54 -4.64
C THR A 49 -2.58 -4.52 -3.15
N MET A 50 -3.55 -4.26 -2.25
CA MET A 50 -3.36 -4.42 -0.81
C MET A 50 -3.08 -5.86 -0.39
N ALA A 51 -3.50 -6.84 -1.17
CA ALA A 51 -3.20 -8.24 -0.89
C ALA A 51 -1.69 -8.52 -0.86
N THR A 52 -0.88 -7.75 -1.60
CA THR A 52 0.59 -7.90 -1.61
C THR A 52 1.24 -7.60 -0.26
N ALA A 53 0.60 -6.79 0.59
CA ALA A 53 1.10 -6.48 1.93
C ALA A 53 1.19 -7.72 2.84
N HIS A 54 0.45 -8.76 2.53
CA HIS A 54 0.40 -10.01 3.28
C HIS A 54 1.20 -11.15 2.64
N TRP A 55 1.89 -10.89 1.55
CA TRP A 55 2.70 -11.91 0.88
C TRP A 55 4.05 -12.10 1.58
N PRO A 56 4.59 -13.32 1.56
CA PRO A 56 5.90 -13.59 2.17
C PRO A 56 6.99 -12.68 1.62
N SER A 57 7.90 -12.28 2.48
CA SER A 57 9.11 -11.56 2.10
C SER A 57 9.85 -12.35 1.00
N GLY A 58 10.03 -11.76 -0.16
CA GLY A 58 10.56 -12.40 -1.36
C GLY A 58 9.71 -12.15 -2.60
N SER A 59 8.40 -11.97 -2.45
CA SER A 59 7.52 -11.45 -3.50
C SER A 59 7.38 -9.93 -3.45
N GLY A 60 7.79 -9.29 -2.36
CA GLY A 60 7.63 -7.86 -2.11
C GLY A 60 8.90 -7.07 -1.81
N GLY A 61 10.06 -7.57 -2.12
CA GLY A 61 11.33 -6.83 -2.03
C GLY A 61 11.77 -6.46 -0.60
N GLY A 62 13.08 -6.47 -0.37
CA GLY A 62 13.70 -5.97 0.85
C GLY A 62 13.78 -4.45 0.82
N GLY A 63 12.99 -3.79 1.62
CA GLY A 63 13.12 -2.36 1.91
C GLY A 63 13.24 -2.12 3.40
N ALA A 64 13.36 -0.86 3.78
CA ALA A 64 13.32 -0.47 5.17
C ALA A 64 12.00 -0.95 5.80
N LYS A 65 12.09 -1.51 6.98
CA LYS A 65 10.90 -1.86 7.76
C LYS A 65 10.43 -0.64 8.55
N LEU A 66 9.15 -0.58 8.87
CA LEU A 66 8.61 0.52 9.69
C LEU A 66 9.39 0.72 11.00
N ALA A 67 9.84 -0.37 11.63
CA ALA A 67 10.66 -0.30 12.82
C ALA A 67 12.04 0.37 12.57
N ASP A 68 12.61 0.21 11.39
CA ASP A 68 13.91 0.79 11.02
C ASP A 68 13.80 2.31 10.83
N LEU A 69 12.59 2.83 10.65
CA LEU A 69 12.29 4.26 10.53
C LEU A 69 12.11 4.97 11.89
N GLY A 70 12.37 4.27 12.99
CA GLY A 70 12.19 4.81 14.34
C GLY A 70 10.73 4.89 14.78
N LEU A 71 9.83 4.15 14.13
CA LEU A 71 8.42 4.08 14.49
C LEU A 71 8.19 3.08 15.64
N ASP A 72 7.40 3.50 16.61
CA ASP A 72 6.89 2.61 17.65
C ASP A 72 5.60 1.94 17.15
N LEU A 73 5.73 0.68 16.72
CA LEU A 73 4.63 -0.06 16.11
C LEU A 73 3.40 -0.22 17.02
N LEU A 74 3.59 -0.15 18.35
CA LEU A 74 2.46 -0.17 19.29
C LEU A 74 1.60 1.10 19.26
N ARG A 75 2.11 2.15 18.63
CA ARG A 75 1.44 3.45 18.50
C ARG A 75 1.08 3.80 17.06
N VAL A 76 1.33 2.90 16.11
CA VAL A 76 1.05 3.13 14.70
C VAL A 76 -0.33 2.61 14.34
N LEU A 77 -1.13 3.46 13.70
CA LEU A 77 -2.43 3.12 13.15
C LEU A 77 -2.47 3.44 11.66
N HIS A 78 -3.28 2.69 10.91
CA HIS A 78 -3.57 3.00 9.51
C HIS A 78 -4.61 4.13 9.47
N ALA A 79 -4.20 5.30 8.99
CA ALA A 79 -5.02 6.50 8.99
C ALA A 79 -5.77 6.75 7.68
N GLY A 80 -5.22 6.27 6.57
CA GLY A 80 -5.83 6.44 5.27
C GLY A 80 -5.15 5.64 4.16
N GLN A 81 -5.89 5.46 3.07
CA GLN A 81 -5.43 4.81 1.86
C GLN A 81 -5.99 5.54 0.66
N GLU A 82 -5.13 5.88 -0.30
CA GLU A 82 -5.50 6.55 -1.54
C GLU A 82 -5.04 5.72 -2.73
N TYR A 83 -5.83 5.69 -3.77
CA TYR A 83 -5.51 5.03 -5.04
C TYR A 83 -5.69 6.01 -6.19
N GLU A 84 -4.66 6.17 -7.00
CA GLU A 84 -4.66 6.96 -8.22
C GLU A 84 -4.36 6.02 -9.38
N TYR A 85 -5.40 5.62 -10.09
CA TYR A 85 -5.28 4.75 -11.26
C TYR A 85 -4.87 5.57 -12.48
N LEU A 86 -3.76 5.18 -13.09
CA LEU A 86 -3.20 5.79 -14.31
C LEU A 86 -3.49 4.92 -15.55
N GLY A 87 -3.82 3.66 -15.33
CA GLY A 87 -4.14 2.68 -16.35
C GLY A 87 -4.97 1.53 -15.80
N GLU A 88 -5.42 0.66 -16.68
CA GLU A 88 -6.17 -0.55 -16.31
C GLU A 88 -5.22 -1.61 -15.75
N ILE A 89 -5.67 -2.32 -14.74
CA ILE A 89 -5.04 -3.55 -14.22
C ILE A 89 -6.05 -4.68 -14.38
N LYS A 90 -5.65 -5.77 -15.02
CA LYS A 90 -6.52 -6.91 -15.32
C LYS A 90 -5.83 -8.24 -15.18
N ALA A 91 -6.62 -9.30 -15.22
CA ALA A 91 -6.11 -10.67 -15.21
C ALA A 91 -5.03 -10.90 -16.28
N GLY A 92 -3.92 -11.48 -15.88
CA GLY A 92 -2.77 -11.75 -16.75
C GLY A 92 -1.67 -10.69 -16.70
N ASP A 93 -1.92 -9.51 -16.15
CA ASP A 93 -0.88 -8.50 -16.00
C ASP A 93 0.20 -8.93 -15.01
N SER A 94 1.44 -8.58 -15.31
CA SER A 94 2.58 -8.67 -14.40
C SER A 94 2.94 -7.27 -13.92
N LEU A 95 2.81 -7.05 -12.63
CA LEU A 95 3.12 -5.77 -12.01
C LEU A 95 4.45 -5.86 -11.26
N THR A 96 5.23 -4.79 -11.33
CA THR A 96 6.32 -4.51 -10.40
C THR A 96 5.92 -3.32 -9.54
N SER A 97 6.44 -3.25 -8.33
CA SER A 97 6.15 -2.14 -7.42
C SER A 97 7.41 -1.56 -6.81
N ARG A 98 7.37 -0.27 -6.53
CA ARG A 98 8.39 0.46 -5.78
C ARG A 98 7.70 1.37 -4.79
N SER A 99 8.09 1.30 -3.53
CA SER A 99 7.51 2.09 -2.44
C SER A 99 8.55 3.03 -1.83
N VAL A 100 8.17 4.28 -1.60
CA VAL A 100 9.01 5.29 -0.96
C VAL A 100 8.21 6.06 0.08
N ILE A 101 8.88 6.57 1.11
CA ILE A 101 8.27 7.55 2.01
C ILE A 101 8.17 8.88 1.26
N SER A 102 6.95 9.35 1.03
CA SER A 102 6.68 10.58 0.28
C SER A 102 6.46 11.80 1.14
N ASP A 103 5.98 11.63 2.38
CA ASP A 103 5.74 12.74 3.30
C ASP A 103 5.82 12.31 4.77
N VAL A 104 6.26 13.24 5.61
CA VAL A 104 6.21 13.15 7.07
C VAL A 104 5.72 14.49 7.61
N SER A 105 4.58 14.47 8.28
CA SER A 105 3.96 15.66 8.87
C SER A 105 3.50 15.42 10.29
N GLU A 106 3.39 16.51 11.05
CA GLU A 106 2.94 16.46 12.45
C GLU A 106 1.71 17.33 12.64
N LYS A 107 0.81 16.86 13.49
CA LYS A 107 -0.39 17.60 13.90
C LYS A 107 -0.64 17.42 15.39
N GLU A 108 -1.10 18.48 16.04
CA GLU A 108 -1.58 18.40 17.41
C GLU A 108 -2.91 17.63 17.49
N GLY A 109 -2.95 16.65 18.36
CA GLY A 109 -4.18 15.87 18.61
C GLY A 109 -5.16 16.65 19.47
N LYS A 110 -6.46 16.52 19.20
CA LYS A 110 -7.54 17.18 19.99
C LYS A 110 -7.53 16.82 21.47
N ARG A 111 -6.93 15.71 21.87
CA ARG A 111 -6.80 15.24 23.26
C ARG A 111 -5.43 15.54 23.87
N GLY A 112 -4.65 16.40 23.22
CA GLY A 112 -3.25 16.69 23.55
C GLY A 112 -2.28 15.67 22.98
N GLY A 113 -1.03 16.11 22.82
CA GLY A 113 0.06 15.32 22.25
C GLY A 113 0.14 15.40 20.72
N THR A 114 1.34 15.15 20.22
CA THR A 114 1.65 15.23 18.79
C THR A 114 1.35 13.91 18.10
N MET A 115 0.69 13.95 16.96
CA MET A 115 0.50 12.84 16.05
C MET A 115 1.43 13.04 14.85
N THR A 116 2.22 12.04 14.52
CA THR A 116 3.09 12.05 13.35
C THR A 116 2.47 11.21 12.25
N PHE A 117 2.21 11.85 11.10
CA PHE A 117 1.69 11.19 9.90
C PHE A 117 2.85 10.86 8.97
N ILE A 118 2.86 9.65 8.46
CA ILE A 118 3.85 9.17 7.51
C ILE A 118 3.08 8.64 6.29
N THR A 119 3.37 9.21 5.13
CA THR A 119 2.81 8.75 3.86
C THR A 119 3.86 7.98 3.08
N SER A 120 3.54 6.75 2.70
CA SER A 120 4.30 6.00 1.71
C SER A 120 3.54 5.98 0.39
N GLU A 121 4.24 6.20 -0.71
CA GLU A 121 3.70 6.06 -2.06
C GLU A 121 4.30 4.84 -2.72
N THR A 122 3.44 3.94 -3.20
CA THR A 122 3.80 2.76 -3.96
C THR A 122 3.35 2.94 -5.39
N THR A 123 4.30 2.92 -6.32
CA THR A 123 4.01 2.93 -7.76
C THR A 123 4.03 1.52 -8.29
N PHE A 124 2.98 1.14 -9.00
CA PHE A 124 2.87 -0.14 -9.71
C PHE A 124 3.04 0.09 -11.21
N THR A 125 3.92 -0.70 -11.80
CA THR A 125 4.29 -0.63 -13.22
C THR A 125 3.95 -1.96 -13.87
N ASN A 126 3.30 -1.93 -15.05
CA ASN A 126 2.92 -3.14 -15.79
C ASN A 126 4.09 -3.74 -16.58
N GLN A 127 3.85 -4.87 -17.26
CA GLN A 127 4.83 -5.58 -18.09
C GLN A 127 5.35 -4.76 -19.29
N SER A 128 4.65 -3.70 -19.66
CA SER A 128 5.06 -2.78 -20.75
C SER A 128 5.91 -1.62 -20.25
N GLY A 129 6.17 -1.54 -18.93
CA GLY A 129 6.92 -0.46 -18.32
C GLY A 129 6.11 0.81 -18.07
N GLU A 130 4.77 0.70 -18.10
CA GLU A 130 3.87 1.81 -17.84
C GLU A 130 3.41 1.82 -16.38
N ASP A 131 3.46 2.99 -15.74
CA ASP A 131 2.89 3.16 -14.41
C ASP A 131 1.36 3.14 -14.49
N VAL A 132 0.73 2.21 -13.80
CA VAL A 132 -0.72 1.96 -13.85
C VAL A 132 -1.45 2.33 -12.57
N LEU A 133 -0.73 2.42 -11.45
CA LEU A 133 -1.32 2.75 -10.16
C LEU A 133 -0.29 3.42 -9.24
N LYS A 134 -0.72 4.48 -8.56
CA LYS A 134 -0.06 5.02 -7.37
C LYS A 134 -0.97 4.79 -6.17
N ALA A 135 -0.49 4.04 -5.20
CA ALA A 135 -1.18 3.78 -3.94
C ALA A 135 -0.45 4.51 -2.81
N ARG A 136 -1.17 5.36 -2.07
CA ARG A 136 -0.62 6.08 -0.92
C ARG A 136 -1.21 5.51 0.36
N THR A 137 -0.33 5.02 1.22
CA THR A 137 -0.70 4.54 2.56
C THR A 137 -0.31 5.61 3.57
N ILE A 138 -1.27 6.05 4.35
CA ILE A 138 -1.08 7.05 5.39
C ILE A 138 -1.14 6.36 6.74
N LEU A 139 -0.02 6.35 7.44
CA LEU A 139 0.09 5.86 8.81
C LEU A 139 0.12 7.04 9.77
N VAL A 140 -0.37 6.84 10.99
CA VAL A 140 -0.25 7.81 12.07
C VAL A 140 0.36 7.15 13.30
N GLN A 141 1.43 7.73 13.81
CA GLN A 141 1.94 7.41 15.14
C GLN A 141 1.34 8.36 16.17
N THR A 142 0.64 7.81 17.13
CA THR A 142 0.01 8.58 18.21
C THR A 142 1.01 8.90 19.33
N SER A 143 0.74 9.94 20.12
CA SER A 143 1.57 10.31 21.28
C SER A 143 1.56 9.27 22.40
N LYS A 144 0.51 8.43 22.47
CA LYS A 144 0.33 7.36 23.44
C LYS A 144 -0.01 6.06 22.71
N ALA A 145 0.33 4.92 23.31
CA ALA A 145 -0.09 3.62 22.80
C ALA A 145 -1.62 3.55 22.71
N ALA A 146 -2.12 2.87 21.69
CA ALA A 146 -3.54 2.53 21.63
C ALA A 146 -3.89 1.63 22.83
N SER A 147 -4.85 2.06 23.61
CA SER A 147 -5.37 1.31 24.76
C SER A 147 -6.40 0.28 24.32
#